data_8ddb0bc3653abb8b48434ebe0b533751
#
_entry.id   8ddb0bc3653abb8b48434ebe0b533751
#
_cell.length_a   1.000
_cell.length_b   1.000
_cell.length_c   1.000
_cell.angle_alpha   90.00
_cell.angle_beta   90.00
_cell.angle_gamma   90.00
#
_symmetry.space_group_name_H-M   'P 1'
#
loop_
_entity.id
_entity.type
_entity.pdbx_description
1 polymer ?
#
loop_
_entity_poly.entity_id
_entity_poly.type
_entity_poly.pdbx_seq_one_letter_code
_entity_poly.pdbx_strand_id
1 'polypeptide(L)'
;FIIYRKRGKESTMPLNKSVSDCLHDYIDNERPKEDTLMPEHKSALFLSLQGKRMTERQLRQLVKKYTSIALHTSRDGGYSPHKLRATTATSLIGRGNSIYDVAALLDHEQVTTTQLYAQHKKNVKRNLVNEMEWEEERKEGSIDQNENE
;
A
#
# COMPACT_ATOMS: atom_id res chain seq x y z
N PHE A 1 6.81 -0.74 -16.27
CA PHE A 1 6.85 0.71 -16.59
C PHE A 1 8.10 1.35 -16.01
N ILE A 2 8.52 2.46 -16.63
CA ILE A 2 9.71 3.20 -16.21
C ILE A 2 9.26 4.40 -15.36
N ILE A 3 9.90 4.57 -14.21
CA ILE A 3 9.68 5.69 -13.30
C ILE A 3 10.88 6.61 -13.37
N TYR A 4 10.64 7.87 -13.72
CA TYR A 4 11.65 8.92 -13.67
C TYR A 4 11.64 9.58 -12.29
N ARG A 5 12.78 9.58 -11.62
CA ARG A 5 12.94 10.06 -10.26
C ARG A 5 13.67 11.38 -10.19
N LYS A 6 13.66 11.95 -9.00
CA LYS A 6 14.53 13.11 -8.71
C LYS A 6 15.99 12.77 -9.04
N ARG A 7 16.72 13.75 -9.59
CA ARG A 7 18.12 13.64 -10.05
C ARG A 7 18.33 12.71 -11.27
N GLY A 8 17.31 12.53 -12.11
CA GLY A 8 17.45 11.79 -13.36
C GLY A 8 17.60 10.27 -13.22
N LYS A 9 17.37 9.72 -12.04
CA LYS A 9 17.38 8.26 -11.84
C LYS A 9 16.15 7.64 -12.47
N GLU A 10 16.35 6.58 -13.23
CA GLU A 10 15.29 5.73 -13.78
C GLU A 10 15.18 4.44 -12.97
N SER A 11 13.97 3.96 -12.82
CA SER A 11 13.68 2.68 -12.18
C SER A 11 12.60 1.97 -12.95
N THR A 12 12.79 0.69 -13.24
CA THR A 12 11.77 -0.16 -13.85
C THR A 12 10.99 -0.87 -12.77
N MET A 13 9.67 -0.73 -12.82
CA MET A 13 8.78 -1.44 -11.90
C MET A 13 7.87 -2.40 -12.69
N PRO A 14 7.86 -3.70 -12.34
CA PRO A 14 6.93 -4.64 -12.93
C PRO A 14 5.51 -4.32 -12.51
N LEU A 15 4.55 -4.61 -13.38
CA LEU A 15 3.11 -4.59 -13.06
C LEU A 15 2.64 -6.03 -12.87
N ASN A 16 1.82 -6.26 -11.87
CA ASN A 16 1.08 -7.51 -11.81
C ASN A 16 -0.01 -7.53 -12.89
N LYS A 17 -0.49 -8.74 -13.21
CA LYS A 17 -1.47 -8.92 -14.29
C LYS A 17 -2.73 -8.07 -14.09
N SER A 18 -3.29 -8.04 -12.90
CA SER A 18 -4.51 -7.29 -12.60
C SER A 18 -4.36 -5.78 -12.87
N VAL A 19 -3.25 -5.17 -12.45
CA VAL A 19 -2.97 -3.75 -12.71
C VAL A 19 -2.73 -3.50 -14.19
N SER A 20 -2.04 -4.41 -14.87
CA SER A 20 -1.80 -4.33 -16.32
C SER A 20 -3.13 -4.37 -17.10
N ASP A 21 -4.02 -5.31 -16.77
CA ASP A 21 -5.31 -5.45 -17.41
C ASP A 21 -6.17 -4.18 -17.21
N CYS A 22 -6.22 -3.64 -15.98
CA CYS A 22 -6.93 -2.39 -15.70
C CYS A 22 -6.36 -1.19 -16.46
N LEU A 23 -5.03 -1.13 -16.64
CA LEU A 23 -4.41 -0.04 -17.42
C LEU A 23 -4.73 -0.15 -18.91
N HIS A 24 -4.72 -1.36 -19.48
CA HIS A 24 -5.13 -1.56 -20.88
C HIS A 24 -6.60 -1.18 -21.06
N ASP A 25 -7.48 -1.65 -20.20
CA ASP A 25 -8.90 -1.29 -20.25
C ASP A 25 -9.11 0.23 -20.22
N TYR A 26 -8.43 0.92 -19.30
CA TYR A 26 -8.47 2.38 -19.23
C TYR A 26 -7.97 3.05 -20.52
N ILE A 27 -6.84 2.59 -21.06
CA ILE A 27 -6.24 3.19 -22.27
C ILE A 27 -7.13 2.98 -23.48
N ASP A 28 -7.70 1.78 -23.63
CA ASP A 28 -8.44 1.38 -24.81
C ASP A 28 -9.88 1.91 -24.81
N ASN A 29 -10.51 1.97 -23.63
CA ASN A 29 -11.95 2.22 -23.52
C ASN A 29 -12.33 3.56 -22.86
N GLU A 30 -11.52 4.07 -21.93
CA GLU A 30 -11.90 5.24 -21.13
C GLU A 30 -11.05 6.49 -21.40
N ARG A 31 -9.77 6.32 -21.74
CA ARG A 31 -8.87 7.44 -21.97
C ARG A 31 -9.30 8.21 -23.22
N PRO A 32 -9.48 9.56 -23.14
CA PRO A 32 -9.75 10.37 -24.31
C PRO A 32 -8.72 10.15 -25.42
N LYS A 33 -9.17 10.12 -26.67
CA LYS A 33 -8.30 9.91 -27.84
C LYS A 33 -7.31 11.06 -27.98
N GLU A 34 -6.11 10.75 -28.45
CA GLU A 34 -5.01 11.74 -28.53
C GLU A 34 -5.31 12.93 -29.44
N ASP A 35 -6.11 12.74 -30.48
CA ASP A 35 -6.55 13.79 -31.40
C ASP A 35 -7.45 14.84 -30.74
N THR A 36 -8.14 14.45 -29.66
CA THR A 36 -9.01 15.35 -28.89
C THR A 36 -8.26 16.12 -27.78
N LEU A 37 -6.98 15.81 -27.54
CA LEU A 37 -6.19 16.39 -26.48
C LEU A 37 -5.30 17.53 -26.96
N MET A 38 -5.09 18.53 -26.10
CA MET A 38 -4.08 19.56 -26.33
C MET A 38 -2.67 18.93 -26.37
N PRO A 39 -1.76 19.45 -27.23
CA PRO A 39 -0.42 18.86 -27.42
C PRO A 39 0.35 18.59 -26.13
N GLU A 40 0.30 19.52 -25.16
CA GLU A 40 0.99 19.42 -23.87
C GLU A 40 0.45 18.30 -22.96
N HIS A 41 -0.74 17.76 -23.26
CA HIS A 41 -1.35 16.72 -22.43
C HIS A 41 -1.36 15.34 -23.09
N LYS A 42 -1.02 15.23 -24.38
CA LYS A 42 -1.03 13.96 -25.13
C LYS A 42 -0.20 12.85 -24.50
N SER A 43 0.98 13.18 -23.99
CA SER A 43 1.89 12.24 -23.36
C SER A 43 1.49 11.83 -21.92
N ALA A 44 0.39 12.38 -21.38
CA ALA A 44 -0.05 12.02 -20.04
C ALA A 44 -0.80 10.69 -20.06
N LEU A 45 -0.41 9.74 -19.22
CA LEU A 45 -1.15 8.50 -19.04
C LEU A 45 -2.52 8.81 -18.39
N PHE A 46 -2.53 9.47 -17.25
CA PHE A 46 -3.74 9.81 -16.53
C PHE A 46 -4.19 11.24 -16.81
N LEU A 47 -5.45 11.37 -17.18
CA LEU A 47 -6.09 12.62 -17.52
C LEU A 47 -7.21 12.95 -16.53
N SER A 48 -7.43 14.23 -16.29
CA SER A 48 -8.61 14.73 -15.59
C SER A 48 -9.84 14.65 -16.50
N LEU A 49 -11.02 14.83 -15.93
CA LEU A 49 -12.28 14.92 -16.72
C LEU A 49 -12.28 16.03 -17.77
N GLN A 50 -11.36 16.99 -17.65
CA GLN A 50 -11.20 18.07 -18.62
C GLN A 50 -10.15 17.78 -19.70
N GLY A 51 -9.66 16.54 -19.82
CA GLY A 51 -8.64 16.13 -20.78
C GLY A 51 -7.23 16.68 -20.49
N LYS A 52 -6.97 17.20 -19.28
CA LYS A 52 -5.66 17.72 -18.90
C LYS A 52 -4.88 16.68 -18.10
N ARG A 53 -3.55 16.70 -18.18
CA ARG A 53 -2.66 15.90 -17.32
C ARG A 53 -3.08 16.02 -15.85
N MET A 54 -3.31 14.91 -15.19
CA MET A 54 -3.67 14.89 -13.79
C MET A 54 -2.52 15.41 -12.92
N THR A 55 -2.83 16.35 -12.03
CA THR A 55 -1.86 16.89 -11.07
C THR A 55 -1.67 15.96 -9.88
N GLU A 56 -0.53 16.07 -9.20
CA GLU A 56 -0.27 15.34 -7.96
C GLU A 56 -1.35 15.59 -6.88
N ARG A 57 -1.84 16.82 -6.79
CA ARG A 57 -2.93 17.17 -5.86
C ARG A 57 -4.23 16.41 -6.18
N GLN A 58 -4.60 16.34 -7.46
CA GLN A 58 -5.79 15.60 -7.90
C GLN A 58 -5.64 14.11 -7.60
N LEU A 59 -4.45 13.53 -7.89
CA LEU A 59 -4.17 12.13 -7.58
C LEU A 59 -4.29 11.84 -6.07
N ARG A 60 -3.71 12.71 -5.23
CA ARG A 60 -3.85 12.58 -3.77
C ARG A 60 -5.29 12.62 -3.30
N GLN A 61 -6.10 13.53 -3.86
CA GLN A 61 -7.54 13.62 -3.53
C GLN A 61 -8.30 12.38 -3.98
N LEU A 62 -7.96 11.82 -5.12
CA LEU A 62 -8.56 10.61 -5.67
C LEU A 62 -8.27 9.40 -4.77
N VAL A 63 -7.01 9.20 -4.42
CA VAL A 63 -6.59 8.16 -3.47
C VAL A 63 -7.32 8.31 -2.14
N LYS A 64 -7.36 9.52 -1.59
CA LYS A 64 -8.05 9.79 -0.31
C LYS A 64 -9.55 9.48 -0.39
N LYS A 65 -10.21 9.84 -1.50
CA LYS A 65 -11.63 9.54 -1.75
C LYS A 65 -11.89 8.04 -1.76
N TYR A 66 -11.18 7.28 -2.60
CA TYR A 66 -11.47 5.85 -2.73
C TYR A 66 -11.08 5.05 -1.50
N THR A 67 -10.00 5.41 -0.83
CA THR A 67 -9.65 4.75 0.43
C THR A 67 -10.62 5.07 1.57
N SER A 68 -11.20 6.28 1.62
CA SER A 68 -12.25 6.58 2.61
C SER A 68 -13.51 5.77 2.38
N ILE A 69 -13.89 5.53 1.13
CA ILE A 69 -15.03 4.66 0.77
C ILE A 69 -14.74 3.22 1.21
N ALA A 70 -13.57 2.69 0.84
CA ALA A 70 -13.18 1.32 1.17
C ALA A 70 -13.06 1.06 2.68
N LEU A 71 -12.71 2.08 3.46
CA LEU A 71 -12.58 2.02 4.91
C LEU A 71 -13.86 2.41 5.66
N HIS A 72 -14.94 2.69 4.94
CA HIS A 72 -16.22 3.15 5.52
C HIS A 72 -16.04 4.33 6.49
N THR A 73 -15.18 5.30 6.14
CA THR A 73 -14.86 6.45 6.98
C THR A 73 -15.17 7.77 6.27
N SER A 74 -15.12 8.88 7.01
CA SER A 74 -15.21 10.21 6.42
C SER A 74 -14.07 10.45 5.43
N ARG A 75 -14.25 11.44 4.54
CA ARG A 75 -13.20 11.78 3.56
C ARG A 75 -11.86 12.09 4.21
N ASP A 76 -11.85 12.63 5.41
CA ASP A 76 -10.61 12.94 6.13
C ASP A 76 -9.94 11.71 6.74
N GLY A 77 -10.67 10.64 7.00
CA GLY A 77 -10.12 9.34 7.37
C GLY A 77 -9.49 8.52 6.24
N GLY A 78 -9.66 8.95 4.97
CA GLY A 78 -9.04 8.29 3.83
C GLY A 78 -7.50 8.36 3.86
N TYR A 79 -6.86 7.37 3.28
CA TYR A 79 -5.40 7.26 3.27
C TYR A 79 -4.77 8.18 2.23
N SER A 80 -3.61 8.75 2.55
CA SER A 80 -2.74 9.37 1.58
C SER A 80 -1.94 8.31 0.78
N PRO A 81 -1.38 8.65 -0.39
CA PRO A 81 -0.45 7.75 -1.10
C PRO A 81 0.71 7.25 -0.24
N HIS A 82 1.26 8.10 0.63
CA HIS A 82 2.31 7.71 1.57
C HIS A 82 1.82 6.67 2.59
N LYS A 83 0.60 6.82 3.09
CA LYS A 83 0.02 5.84 4.03
C LYS A 83 -0.26 4.50 3.33
N LEU A 84 -0.73 4.50 2.08
CA LEU A 84 -0.86 3.27 1.29
C LEU A 84 0.49 2.57 1.10
N ARG A 85 1.53 3.32 0.76
CA ARG A 85 2.89 2.80 0.62
C ARG A 85 3.39 2.20 1.94
N ALA A 86 3.17 2.87 3.08
CA ALA A 86 3.50 2.37 4.40
C ALA A 86 2.73 1.07 4.73
N THR A 87 1.44 1.01 4.43
CA THR A 87 0.61 -0.18 4.61
C THR A 87 1.12 -1.34 3.76
N THR A 88 1.50 -1.10 2.51
CA THR A 88 2.11 -2.12 1.63
C THR A 88 3.40 -2.66 2.24
N ALA A 89 4.30 -1.79 2.72
CA ALA A 89 5.54 -2.21 3.39
C ALA A 89 5.25 -3.11 4.58
N THR A 90 4.36 -2.68 5.47
CA THR A 90 3.98 -3.43 6.68
C THR A 90 3.36 -4.79 6.33
N SER A 91 2.47 -4.83 5.33
CA SER A 91 1.83 -6.05 4.86
C SER A 91 2.84 -7.05 4.30
N LEU A 92 3.76 -6.61 3.45
CA LEU A 92 4.79 -7.47 2.86
C LEU A 92 5.74 -8.03 3.92
N ILE A 93 6.20 -7.20 4.86
CA ILE A 93 7.01 -7.65 6.00
C ILE A 93 6.21 -8.61 6.88
N GLY A 94 4.92 -8.33 7.10
CA GLY A 94 4.00 -9.21 7.82
C GLY A 94 3.89 -10.61 7.22
N ARG A 95 3.96 -10.73 5.90
CA ARG A 95 3.95 -12.00 5.16
C ARG A 95 5.31 -12.74 5.15
N GLY A 96 6.33 -12.22 5.81
CA GLY A 96 7.64 -12.87 5.93
C GLY A 96 8.68 -12.42 4.92
N ASN A 97 8.37 -11.46 4.04
CA ASN A 97 9.36 -10.95 3.10
C ASN A 97 10.49 -10.21 3.82
N SER A 98 11.69 -10.27 3.24
CA SER A 98 12.86 -9.56 3.74
C SER A 98 12.62 -8.05 3.73
N ILE A 99 13.09 -7.38 4.78
CA ILE A 99 13.06 -5.90 4.86
C ILE A 99 13.84 -5.25 3.71
N TYR A 100 14.93 -5.91 3.26
CA TYR A 100 15.74 -5.43 2.15
C TYR A 100 15.01 -5.52 0.82
N ASP A 101 14.29 -6.63 0.59
CA ASP A 101 13.49 -6.82 -0.62
C ASP A 101 12.33 -5.83 -0.69
N VAL A 102 11.68 -5.59 0.45
CA VAL A 102 10.61 -4.60 0.56
C VAL A 102 11.15 -3.17 0.36
N ALA A 103 12.33 -2.85 0.89
CA ALA A 103 12.99 -1.57 0.66
C ALA A 103 13.35 -1.38 -0.81
N ALA A 104 13.90 -2.42 -1.45
CA ALA A 104 14.22 -2.41 -2.88
C ALA A 104 12.96 -2.25 -3.75
N LEU A 105 11.89 -3.00 -3.48
CA LEU A 105 10.61 -2.87 -4.18
C LEU A 105 10.05 -1.46 -4.08
N LEU A 106 10.08 -0.90 -2.89
CA LEU A 106 9.59 0.46 -2.63
C LEU A 106 10.63 1.52 -2.97
N ASP A 107 11.85 1.10 -3.36
CA ASP A 107 12.91 1.99 -3.79
C ASP A 107 13.24 3.05 -2.71
N HIS A 108 13.33 2.61 -1.49
CA HIS A 108 13.79 3.45 -0.40
C HIS A 108 15.31 3.58 -0.46
N GLU A 109 15.82 4.81 -0.63
CA GLU A 109 17.27 5.08 -0.62
C GLU A 109 17.94 4.69 0.71
N GLN A 110 17.15 4.69 1.79
CA GLN A 110 17.61 4.27 3.11
C GLN A 110 16.72 3.17 3.68
N VAL A 111 17.32 2.06 4.01
CA VAL A 111 16.64 0.90 4.67
C VAL A 111 16.04 1.29 6.02
N THR A 112 16.57 2.33 6.68
CA THR A 112 16.06 2.86 7.95
C THR A 112 14.56 3.16 7.93
N THR A 113 14.03 3.68 6.82
CA THR A 113 12.59 3.91 6.67
C THR A 113 11.80 2.60 6.72
N THR A 114 12.34 1.53 6.15
CA THR A 114 11.72 0.19 6.15
C THR A 114 11.95 -0.53 7.47
N GLN A 115 13.05 -0.24 8.20
CA GLN A 115 13.33 -0.78 9.54
C GLN A 115 12.27 -0.37 10.58
N LEU A 116 11.68 0.81 10.46
CA LEU A 116 10.57 1.23 11.32
C LEU A 116 9.36 0.30 11.21
N TYR A 117 9.11 -0.25 10.03
CA TYR A 117 8.02 -1.23 9.82
C TYR A 117 8.37 -2.63 10.36
N ALA A 118 9.65 -3.01 10.36
CA ALA A 118 10.11 -4.26 10.95
C ALA A 118 10.02 -4.27 12.48
N GLN A 119 10.25 -3.13 13.13
CA GLN A 119 10.05 -3.00 14.59
C GLN A 119 8.58 -3.22 14.97
N HIS A 120 7.64 -2.72 14.16
CA HIS A 120 6.22 -2.97 14.39
C HIS A 120 5.90 -4.47 14.36
N LYS A 121 6.46 -5.22 13.42
CA LYS A 121 6.31 -6.69 13.33
C LYS A 121 6.89 -7.41 14.57
N LYS A 122 8.00 -6.94 15.09
CA LYS A 122 8.64 -7.51 16.29
C LYS A 122 7.75 -7.34 17.52
N ASN A 123 7.10 -6.18 17.65
CA ASN A 123 6.14 -5.92 18.72
C ASN A 123 4.87 -6.78 18.59
N VAL A 124 4.35 -6.98 17.38
CA VAL A 124 3.20 -7.86 17.12
C VAL A 124 3.53 -9.31 17.52
N LYS A 125 4.68 -9.85 17.14
CA LYS A 125 5.10 -11.19 17.54
C LYS A 125 5.21 -11.33 19.06
N ARG A 126 5.77 -10.33 19.73
CA ARG A 126 5.91 -10.33 21.19
C ARG A 126 4.55 -10.35 21.90
N ASN A 127 3.59 -9.58 21.38
CA ASN A 127 2.23 -9.56 21.93
C ASN A 127 1.53 -10.90 21.72
N LEU A 128 1.67 -11.53 20.55
CA LEU A 128 1.08 -12.83 20.27
C LEU A 128 1.68 -13.94 21.15
N VAL A 129 2.98 -13.92 21.41
CA VAL A 129 3.60 -14.89 22.34
C VAL A 129 3.05 -14.71 23.75
N ASN A 130 2.92 -13.47 24.23
CA ASN A 130 2.33 -13.21 25.55
C ASN A 130 0.85 -13.65 25.62
N GLU A 131 0.08 -13.54 24.54
CA GLU A 131 -1.30 -14.03 24.48
C GLU A 131 -1.36 -15.56 24.55
N MET A 132 -0.39 -16.30 23.98
CA MET A 132 -0.32 -17.76 24.06
C MET A 132 -0.03 -18.24 25.48
N GLU A 133 0.88 -17.59 26.22
CA GLU A 133 1.18 -17.89 27.62
C GLU A 133 -0.07 -17.72 28.51
N TRP A 134 -0.91 -16.73 28.25
CA TRP A 134 -2.17 -16.50 28.96
C TRP A 134 -3.26 -17.57 28.71
N GLU A 135 -3.22 -18.25 27.60
CA GLU A 135 -4.17 -19.34 27.28
C GLU A 135 -3.75 -20.64 28.00
N GLU A 136 -2.46 -20.89 28.20
CA GLU A 136 -1.97 -22.06 28.96
C GLU A 136 -2.32 -21.93 30.44
N GLU A 137 -2.11 -20.79 31.08
CA GLU A 137 -2.49 -20.55 32.46
C GLU A 137 -4.00 -20.70 32.70
N ARG A 138 -4.86 -20.33 31.75
CA ARG A 138 -6.31 -20.53 31.86
C ARG A 138 -6.73 -21.99 31.78
N LYS A 139 -6.01 -22.83 31.05
CA LYS A 139 -6.30 -24.26 30.94
C LYS A 139 -5.88 -25.02 32.19
N GLU A 140 -4.75 -24.66 32.80
CA GLU A 140 -4.32 -25.28 34.06
C GLU A 140 -5.22 -24.89 35.23
N GLY A 141 -5.68 -23.65 35.32
CA GLY A 141 -6.62 -23.18 36.35
C GLY A 141 -8.04 -23.79 36.26
N SER A 142 -8.40 -24.38 35.14
CA SER A 142 -9.72 -25.03 34.94
C SER A 142 -9.75 -26.50 35.35
N ILE A 143 -8.60 -27.15 35.55
CA ILE A 143 -8.48 -28.56 35.88
C ILE A 143 -8.59 -28.79 37.39
N ASP A 144 -8.18 -27.83 38.22
CA ASP A 144 -8.18 -27.97 39.70
C ASP A 144 -9.54 -27.79 40.37
N GLN A 145 -10.62 -27.47 39.63
CA GLN A 145 -11.96 -27.28 40.22
C GLN A 145 -12.92 -28.50 40.13
N ASN A 146 -12.50 -29.58 39.48
CA ASN A 146 -13.38 -30.74 39.27
C ASN A 146 -13.01 -32.03 40.07
N GLU A 147 -12.06 -31.97 41.00
CA GLU A 147 -11.70 -33.16 41.82
C GLU A 147 -12.17 -33.11 43.28
N ASN A 148 -13.09 -32.22 43.65
CA ASN A 148 -13.68 -32.19 45.00
C ASN A 148 -15.21 -32.09 44.94
N GLU A 149 -15.88 -33.17 44.48
CA GLU A 149 -17.26 -33.52 44.84
C GLU A 149 -17.39 -35.04 44.92
#